data_e5cc814c6a0082b38e3b04e73808daeb
#
_entry.id   e5cc814c6a0082b38e3b04e73808daeb
#
_cell.length_a   1.000
_cell.length_b   1.000
_cell.length_c   1.000
_cell.angle_alpha   90.00
_cell.angle_beta   90.00
_cell.angle_gamma   90.00
#
_symmetry.space_group_name_H-M   'P 1'
#
loop_
_entity.id
_entity.type
_entity.pdbx_description
1 polymer ?
#
loop_
_entity_poly.entity_id
_entity_poly.type
_entity_poly.pdbx_seq_one_letter_code
_entity_poly.pdbx_strand_id
1 'polypeptide(L)'
;MTDVTQILSQIEDGDPSAAEQLLPLVYDELRRLAAIRMTQERPDHSLDATGLVHEAYLRLLGDQKFDGRGHFFAAAAEAMRRILVNHARDRNRHKRSGRRVRVELLDQAGSLGEDPDLVISLDQLLNELAAEDADAARIAQLHLFAGLSIEQAGETIGLSRASAYRNWKYARAWLRTALEK
;
A
#
# COMPACT_ATOMS: atom_id res chain seq x y z
N MET A 1 18.77 -15.60 -14.46
CA MET A 1 17.73 -15.12 -13.52
C MET A 1 16.47 -14.85 -14.31
N THR A 2 15.40 -15.52 -13.97
CA THR A 2 14.11 -15.21 -14.57
C THR A 2 13.64 -13.89 -13.97
N ASP A 3 13.54 -12.87 -14.79
CA ASP A 3 13.10 -11.53 -14.33
C ASP A 3 11.59 -11.56 -14.04
N VAL A 4 11.15 -10.89 -12.98
CA VAL A 4 9.74 -10.73 -12.62
C VAL A 4 8.93 -10.17 -13.81
N THR A 5 9.51 -9.26 -14.59
CA THR A 5 8.90 -8.72 -15.81
C THR A 5 8.60 -9.81 -16.84
N GLN A 6 9.52 -10.77 -17.00
CA GLN A 6 9.37 -11.87 -17.94
C GLN A 6 8.25 -12.84 -17.51
N ILE A 7 8.16 -13.10 -16.20
CA ILE A 7 7.10 -13.94 -15.64
C ILE A 7 5.73 -13.25 -15.76
N LEU A 8 5.67 -11.94 -15.52
CA LEU A 8 4.43 -11.17 -15.68
C LEU A 8 3.91 -11.24 -17.13
N SER A 9 4.82 -11.14 -18.13
CA SER A 9 4.45 -11.32 -19.53
C SER A 9 3.92 -12.74 -19.83
N GLN A 10 4.51 -13.76 -19.23
CA GLN A 10 4.03 -15.14 -19.38
C GLN A 10 2.64 -15.35 -18.74
N ILE A 11 2.35 -14.68 -17.62
CA ILE A 11 1.01 -14.69 -17.01
C ILE A 11 -0.01 -14.04 -17.96
N GLU A 12 0.35 -12.93 -18.58
CA GLU A 12 -0.49 -12.25 -19.58
C GLU A 12 -0.78 -13.13 -20.80
N ASP A 13 0.21 -13.93 -21.21
CA ASP A 13 0.07 -14.91 -22.31
C ASP A 13 -0.73 -16.15 -21.91
N GLY A 14 -1.18 -16.22 -20.66
CA GLY A 14 -2.06 -17.29 -20.16
C GLY A 14 -1.32 -18.55 -19.73
N ASP A 15 -0.01 -18.49 -19.43
CA ASP A 15 0.74 -19.64 -18.90
C ASP A 15 0.38 -19.86 -17.40
N PRO A 16 -0.31 -20.96 -17.07
CA PRO A 16 -0.73 -21.22 -15.70
C PRO A 16 0.43 -21.49 -14.74
N SER A 17 1.60 -21.89 -15.27
CA SER A 17 2.80 -22.17 -14.45
C SER A 17 3.53 -20.88 -14.05
N ALA A 18 3.35 -19.80 -14.79
CA ALA A 18 4.04 -18.55 -14.54
C ALA A 18 3.59 -17.89 -13.22
N ALA A 19 2.32 -18.01 -12.87
CA ALA A 19 1.80 -17.50 -11.59
C ALA A 19 2.46 -18.21 -10.39
N GLU A 20 2.71 -19.53 -10.49
CA GLU A 20 3.40 -20.29 -9.45
C GLU A 20 4.87 -19.87 -9.30
N GLN A 21 5.51 -19.43 -10.38
CA GLN A 21 6.90 -18.96 -10.38
C GLN A 21 7.02 -17.52 -9.84
N LEU A 22 5.98 -16.71 -9.96
CA LEU A 22 5.99 -15.32 -9.53
C LEU A 22 6.05 -15.20 -8.00
N LEU A 23 5.26 -15.99 -7.28
CA LEU A 23 5.14 -15.89 -5.84
C LEU A 23 6.49 -16.05 -5.11
N PRO A 24 7.34 -17.08 -5.39
CA PRO A 24 8.64 -17.19 -4.73
C PRO A 24 9.56 -16.00 -4.96
N LEU A 25 9.49 -15.36 -6.13
CA LEU A 25 10.35 -14.22 -6.48
C LEU A 25 9.94 -12.91 -5.82
N VAL A 26 8.66 -12.71 -5.62
CA VAL A 26 8.11 -11.47 -5.04
C VAL A 26 7.66 -11.64 -3.60
N TYR A 27 7.59 -12.88 -3.10
CA TYR A 27 7.07 -13.19 -1.77
C TYR A 27 7.80 -12.45 -0.66
N ASP A 28 9.14 -12.46 -0.70
CA ASP A 28 9.95 -11.81 0.33
C ASP A 28 9.73 -10.31 0.34
N GLU A 29 9.60 -9.69 -0.83
CA GLU A 29 9.32 -8.26 -0.95
C GLU A 29 7.90 -7.91 -0.45
N LEU A 30 6.89 -8.66 -0.89
CA LEU A 30 5.52 -8.48 -0.41
C LEU A 30 5.40 -8.72 1.08
N ARG A 31 6.09 -9.75 1.60
CA ARG A 31 6.13 -10.05 3.03
C ARG A 31 6.80 -8.93 3.82
N ARG A 32 7.88 -8.35 3.28
CA ARG A 32 8.53 -7.20 3.90
C ARG A 32 7.59 -6.00 3.98
N LEU A 33 6.89 -5.69 2.89
CA LEU A 33 5.90 -4.62 2.85
C LEU A 33 4.76 -4.87 3.85
N ALA A 34 4.26 -6.09 3.90
CA ALA A 34 3.22 -6.49 4.85
C ALA A 34 3.72 -6.45 6.30
N ALA A 35 4.95 -6.91 6.58
CA ALA A 35 5.52 -6.91 7.91
C ALA A 35 5.71 -5.49 8.47
N ILE A 36 6.15 -4.52 7.65
CA ILE A 36 6.24 -3.11 8.04
C ILE A 36 4.87 -2.59 8.50
N ARG A 37 3.79 -3.04 7.85
CA ARG A 37 2.42 -2.67 8.20
C ARG A 37 1.93 -3.33 9.48
N MET A 38 2.31 -4.58 9.71
CA MET A 38 1.79 -5.42 10.79
C MET A 38 2.60 -5.32 12.09
N THR A 39 3.83 -4.75 12.05
CA THR A 39 4.67 -4.60 13.27
C THR A 39 4.03 -3.77 14.36
N GLN A 40 3.03 -2.96 14.03
CA GLN A 40 2.35 -2.06 14.96
C GLN A 40 0.95 -2.54 15.32
N GLU A 41 0.52 -3.69 14.82
CA GLU A 41 -0.77 -4.27 15.18
C GLU A 41 -0.69 -5.17 16.40
N ARG A 42 -1.75 -5.16 17.21
CA ARG A 42 -1.83 -5.98 18.43
C ARG A 42 -1.91 -7.48 18.11
N PRO A 43 -1.43 -8.38 19.01
CA PRO A 43 -1.44 -9.83 18.79
C PRO A 43 -2.80 -10.47 18.51
N ASP A 44 -3.89 -9.78 18.83
CA ASP A 44 -5.27 -10.28 18.72
C ASP A 44 -5.86 -10.17 17.30
N HIS A 45 -5.05 -9.87 16.28
CA HIS A 45 -5.54 -9.73 14.92
C HIS A 45 -5.65 -11.08 14.21
N SER A 46 -6.80 -11.27 13.55
CA SER A 46 -7.07 -12.40 12.67
C SER A 46 -6.23 -12.39 11.39
N LEU A 47 -5.54 -11.28 11.10
CA LEU A 47 -4.73 -11.10 9.90
C LEU A 47 -3.28 -10.85 10.32
N ASP A 48 -2.38 -11.74 9.96
CA ASP A 48 -0.94 -11.58 10.07
C ASP A 48 -0.30 -11.15 8.74
N ALA A 49 1.00 -10.85 8.75
CA ALA A 49 1.72 -10.42 7.54
C ALA A 49 1.62 -11.46 6.41
N THR A 50 1.65 -12.74 6.73
CA THR A 50 1.51 -13.83 5.76
C THR A 50 0.11 -13.86 5.18
N GLY A 51 -0.93 -13.73 6.00
CA GLY A 51 -2.33 -13.65 5.57
C GLY A 51 -2.58 -12.44 4.68
N LEU A 52 -2.01 -11.29 4.99
CA LEU A 52 -2.12 -10.08 4.17
C LEU A 52 -1.47 -10.28 2.79
N VAL A 53 -0.29 -10.88 2.72
CA VAL A 53 0.39 -11.19 1.45
C VAL A 53 -0.43 -12.16 0.62
N HIS A 54 -0.92 -13.24 1.23
CA HIS A 54 -1.75 -14.23 0.52
C HIS A 54 -3.06 -13.62 -0.01
N GLU A 55 -3.75 -12.84 0.78
CA GLU A 55 -4.99 -12.19 0.35
C GLU A 55 -4.73 -11.17 -0.77
N ALA A 56 -3.66 -10.35 -0.66
CA ALA A 56 -3.27 -9.42 -1.70
C ALA A 56 -2.89 -10.16 -2.99
N TYR A 57 -2.10 -11.23 -2.88
CA TYR A 57 -1.67 -12.05 -4.03
C TYR A 57 -2.86 -12.67 -4.77
N LEU A 58 -3.82 -13.26 -4.06
CA LEU A 58 -5.03 -13.83 -4.67
C LEU A 58 -5.84 -12.78 -5.44
N ARG A 59 -5.90 -11.54 -4.94
CA ARG A 59 -6.57 -10.44 -5.64
C ARG A 59 -5.83 -10.00 -6.90
N LEU A 60 -4.50 -10.16 -6.94
CA LEU A 60 -3.67 -9.79 -8.08
C LEU A 60 -3.67 -10.85 -9.20
N LEU A 61 -3.96 -12.11 -8.86
CA LEU A 61 -4.05 -13.20 -9.85
C LEU A 61 -5.32 -13.16 -10.72
N GLY A 62 -6.24 -12.21 -10.47
CA GLY A 62 -7.38 -11.96 -11.35
C GLY A 62 -6.96 -11.37 -12.71
N ASP A 63 -7.93 -10.94 -13.50
CA ASP A 63 -7.77 -10.47 -14.90
C ASP A 63 -6.94 -9.18 -15.09
N GLN A 64 -5.94 -8.91 -14.24
CA GLN A 64 -5.11 -7.70 -14.33
C GLN A 64 -3.83 -7.97 -15.13
N LYS A 65 -3.58 -7.09 -16.10
CA LYS A 65 -2.31 -7.05 -16.82
C LYS A 65 -1.36 -6.07 -16.15
N PHE A 66 -0.09 -6.47 -16.06
CA PHE A 66 0.95 -5.65 -15.43
C PHE A 66 2.05 -5.29 -16.43
N ASP A 67 2.33 -3.99 -16.57
CA ASP A 67 3.40 -3.47 -17.43
C ASP A 67 4.78 -3.52 -16.76
N GLY A 68 5.05 -4.57 -16.01
CA GLY A 68 6.33 -4.80 -15.36
C GLY A 68 6.28 -4.78 -13.83
N ARG A 69 7.46 -4.93 -13.22
CA ARG A 69 7.62 -5.08 -11.77
C ARG A 69 7.04 -3.91 -10.96
N GLY A 70 7.29 -2.67 -11.40
CA GLY A 70 6.80 -1.48 -10.71
C GLY A 70 5.27 -1.44 -10.67
N HIS A 71 4.61 -1.74 -11.77
CA HIS A 71 3.16 -1.81 -11.85
C HIS A 71 2.59 -2.91 -10.94
N PHE A 72 3.22 -4.07 -10.91
CA PHE A 72 2.83 -5.16 -10.01
C PHE A 72 2.91 -4.76 -8.54
N PHE A 73 4.01 -4.16 -8.08
CA PHE A 73 4.15 -3.72 -6.69
C PHE A 73 3.21 -2.56 -6.33
N ALA A 74 2.93 -1.66 -7.26
CA ALA A 74 1.92 -0.62 -7.05
C ALA A 74 0.53 -1.22 -6.85
N ALA A 75 0.15 -2.20 -7.68
CA ALA A 75 -1.12 -2.91 -7.54
C ALA A 75 -1.19 -3.75 -6.25
N ALA A 76 -0.09 -4.37 -5.84
CA ALA A 76 0.01 -5.09 -4.56
C ALA A 76 -0.18 -4.15 -3.37
N ALA A 77 0.45 -2.96 -3.39
CA ALA A 77 0.26 -1.94 -2.36
C ALA A 77 -1.20 -1.45 -2.29
N GLU A 78 -1.85 -1.27 -3.43
CA GLU A 78 -3.28 -0.92 -3.50
C GLU A 78 -4.16 -2.02 -2.92
N ALA A 79 -3.89 -3.29 -3.25
CA ALA A 79 -4.62 -4.42 -2.69
C ALA A 79 -4.45 -4.50 -1.16
N MET A 80 -3.24 -4.35 -0.65
CA MET A 80 -2.96 -4.31 0.79
C MET A 80 -3.67 -3.13 1.48
N ARG A 81 -3.67 -1.94 0.86
CA ARG A 81 -4.43 -0.79 1.35
C ARG A 81 -5.89 -1.13 1.54
N ARG A 82 -6.55 -1.69 0.52
CA ARG A 82 -7.98 -2.06 0.57
C ARG A 82 -8.28 -3.08 1.66
N ILE A 83 -7.41 -4.07 1.84
CA ILE A 83 -7.54 -5.07 2.90
C ILE A 83 -7.46 -4.40 4.28
N LEU A 84 -6.45 -3.57 4.51
CA LEU A 84 -6.26 -2.87 5.78
C LEU A 84 -7.41 -1.91 6.10
N VAL A 85 -7.92 -1.18 5.10
CA VAL A 85 -9.09 -0.29 5.26
C VAL A 85 -10.34 -1.08 5.64
N ASN A 86 -10.58 -2.23 4.98
CA ASN A 86 -11.72 -3.08 5.32
C ASN A 86 -11.62 -3.62 6.75
N HIS A 87 -10.44 -4.10 7.16
CA HIS A 87 -10.20 -4.53 8.54
C HIS A 87 -10.39 -3.39 9.55
N ALA A 88 -9.93 -2.18 9.24
CA ALA A 88 -10.14 -1.01 10.09
C ALA A 88 -11.64 -0.66 10.24
N ARG A 89 -12.40 -0.74 9.14
CA ARG A 89 -13.86 -0.53 9.17
C ARG A 89 -14.57 -1.56 10.02
N ASP A 90 -14.20 -2.82 9.91
CA ASP A 90 -14.79 -3.90 10.71
C ASP A 90 -14.47 -3.75 12.20
N ARG A 91 -13.25 -3.36 12.54
CA ARG A 91 -12.87 -3.04 13.93
C ARG A 91 -13.66 -1.88 14.50
N ASN A 92 -13.90 -0.81 13.71
CA ASN A 92 -14.65 0.34 14.16
C ASN A 92 -16.13 0.08 14.41
N ARG A 93 -16.72 -0.92 13.74
CA ARG A 93 -18.10 -1.37 14.04
C ARG A 93 -18.24 -1.91 15.46
N HIS A 94 -17.15 -2.44 16.03
CA HIS A 94 -17.14 -3.03 17.38
C HIS A 94 -16.66 -2.07 18.48
N LYS A 95 -16.13 -0.89 18.13
CA LYS A 95 -15.63 0.11 19.09
C LYS A 95 -16.26 1.48 18.82
N ARG A 96 -17.21 1.85 19.66
CA ARG A 96 -17.59 3.25 19.83
C ARG A 96 -16.56 3.91 20.76
N SER A 97 -15.52 4.53 20.28
CA SER A 97 -14.67 5.34 21.13
C SER A 97 -14.21 6.63 20.44
N GLY A 98 -14.20 7.66 21.25
CA GLY A 98 -13.92 9.03 20.90
C GLY A 98 -12.55 9.24 20.27
N ARG A 99 -12.53 10.13 19.37
CA ARG A 99 -11.60 10.40 18.30
C ARG A 99 -10.51 11.36 18.74
N ARG A 100 -9.26 10.95 18.60
CA ARG A 100 -8.13 11.84 18.37
C ARG A 100 -7.28 11.23 17.25
N VAL A 101 -7.29 11.87 16.08
CA VAL A 101 -6.43 11.52 14.96
C VAL A 101 -5.01 12.01 15.28
N ARG A 102 -4.05 11.08 15.35
CA ARG A 102 -2.64 11.44 15.57
C ARG A 102 -1.98 11.80 14.25
N VAL A 103 -1.98 13.09 13.94
CA VAL A 103 -1.35 13.64 12.71
C VAL A 103 0.16 13.34 12.64
N GLU A 104 0.80 13.15 13.80
CA GLU A 104 2.23 12.80 13.92
C GLU A 104 2.59 11.47 13.24
N LEU A 105 1.62 10.57 13.07
CA LEU A 105 1.84 9.29 12.38
C LEU A 105 2.12 9.43 10.89
N LEU A 106 1.84 10.58 10.29
CA LEU A 106 2.20 10.85 8.88
C LEU A 106 3.72 10.93 8.65
N ASP A 107 4.50 11.12 9.71
CA ASP A 107 5.95 11.24 9.61
C ASP A 107 6.68 9.90 9.60
N GLN A 108 5.97 8.81 9.86
CA GLN A 108 6.53 7.47 9.97
C GLN A 108 5.95 6.55 8.90
N ALA A 109 6.80 6.10 7.98
CA ALA A 109 6.41 5.10 7.00
C ALA A 109 5.85 3.86 7.69
N GLY A 110 4.66 3.43 7.31
CA GLY A 110 4.05 2.20 7.82
C GLY A 110 3.42 2.26 9.21
N SER A 111 3.37 3.42 9.87
CA SER A 111 2.85 3.56 11.26
C SER A 111 1.32 3.63 11.39
N LEU A 112 0.57 3.44 10.32
CA LEU A 112 -0.87 3.66 10.28
C LEU A 112 -1.73 2.56 10.95
N GLY A 113 -1.15 1.42 11.30
CA GLY A 113 -1.90 0.24 11.76
C GLY A 113 -2.54 0.38 13.14
N GLU A 114 -2.12 1.32 13.97
CA GLU A 114 -2.58 1.46 15.35
C GLU A 114 -3.92 2.19 15.49
N ASP A 115 -4.25 3.07 14.54
CA ASP A 115 -5.46 3.89 14.58
C ASP A 115 -6.39 3.61 13.39
N PRO A 116 -7.45 2.81 13.57
CA PRO A 116 -8.41 2.51 12.50
C PRO A 116 -9.10 3.75 11.93
N ASP A 117 -9.36 4.77 12.75
CA ASP A 117 -9.99 6.01 12.30
C ASP A 117 -9.07 6.80 11.36
N LEU A 118 -7.76 6.82 11.67
CA LEU A 118 -6.77 7.43 10.81
C LEU A 118 -6.65 6.70 9.46
N VAL A 119 -6.64 5.37 9.47
CA VAL A 119 -6.59 4.56 8.24
C VAL A 119 -7.78 4.87 7.33
N ILE A 120 -8.99 4.92 7.89
CA ILE A 120 -10.21 5.24 7.13
C ILE A 120 -10.19 6.68 6.61
N SER A 121 -9.78 7.62 7.44
CA SER A 121 -9.69 9.04 7.05
C SER A 121 -8.67 9.24 5.93
N LEU A 122 -7.50 8.62 6.04
CA LEU A 122 -6.47 8.70 5.01
C LEU A 122 -6.90 8.06 3.68
N ASP A 123 -7.67 6.98 3.74
CA ASP A 123 -8.23 6.37 2.53
C ASP A 123 -9.11 7.35 1.75
N GLN A 124 -9.99 8.07 2.44
CA GLN A 124 -10.83 9.10 1.84
C GLN A 124 -10.01 10.27 1.31
N LEU A 125 -9.11 10.81 2.12
CA LEU A 125 -8.28 11.96 1.76
C LEU A 125 -7.32 11.66 0.61
N LEU A 126 -6.80 10.45 0.50
CA LEU A 126 -5.98 10.04 -0.65
C LEU A 126 -6.79 9.99 -1.95
N ASN A 127 -8.07 9.62 -1.89
CA ASN A 127 -8.93 9.68 -3.06
C ASN A 127 -9.21 11.12 -3.49
N GLU A 128 -9.40 12.04 -2.51
CA GLU A 128 -9.56 13.47 -2.77
C GLU A 128 -8.28 14.08 -3.35
N LEU A 129 -7.13 13.77 -2.75
CA LEU A 129 -5.83 14.22 -3.24
C LEU A 129 -5.54 13.68 -4.65
N ALA A 130 -5.94 12.45 -4.97
CA ALA A 130 -5.75 11.87 -6.29
C ALA A 130 -6.52 12.60 -7.40
N ALA A 131 -7.63 13.24 -7.05
CA ALA A 131 -8.38 14.09 -7.98
C ALA A 131 -7.66 15.42 -8.26
N GLU A 132 -6.84 15.91 -7.33
CA GLU A 132 -6.06 17.14 -7.48
C GLU A 132 -4.66 16.86 -8.07
N ASP A 133 -3.95 15.88 -7.52
CA ASP A 133 -2.59 15.47 -7.91
C ASP A 133 -2.42 13.96 -7.73
N ALA A 134 -2.55 13.24 -8.84
CA ALA A 134 -2.48 11.78 -8.86
C ALA A 134 -1.11 11.25 -8.44
N ASP A 135 -0.01 11.91 -8.81
CA ASP A 135 1.34 11.48 -8.48
C ASP A 135 1.64 11.68 -7.00
N ALA A 136 1.23 12.82 -6.44
CA ALA A 136 1.35 13.07 -5.01
C ALA A 136 0.55 12.05 -4.18
N ALA A 137 -0.67 11.71 -4.60
CA ALA A 137 -1.49 10.70 -3.94
C ALA A 137 -0.87 9.30 -4.02
N ARG A 138 -0.29 8.92 -5.17
CA ARG A 138 0.40 7.62 -5.36
C ARG A 138 1.64 7.51 -4.49
N ILE A 139 2.47 8.54 -4.43
CA ILE A 139 3.65 8.59 -3.54
C ILE A 139 3.20 8.41 -2.09
N ALA A 140 2.19 9.17 -1.65
CA ALA A 140 1.67 9.08 -0.30
C ALA A 140 1.10 7.68 0.01
N GLN A 141 0.35 7.09 -0.90
CA GLN A 141 -0.19 5.75 -0.76
C GLN A 141 0.92 4.69 -0.60
N LEU A 142 1.92 4.70 -1.49
CA LEU A 142 3.03 3.74 -1.44
C LEU A 142 3.86 3.91 -0.17
N HIS A 143 4.08 5.13 0.26
CA HIS A 143 4.84 5.40 1.48
C HIS A 143 4.05 5.05 2.74
N LEU A 144 2.84 5.55 2.89
CA LEU A 144 2.04 5.38 4.11
C LEU A 144 1.45 3.98 4.24
N PHE A 145 0.96 3.41 3.15
CA PHE A 145 0.28 2.12 3.17
C PHE A 145 1.17 0.92 2.85
N ALA A 146 2.13 1.05 1.97
CA ALA A 146 3.06 -0.04 1.65
C ALA A 146 4.40 0.03 2.41
N GLY A 147 4.70 1.14 3.07
CA GLY A 147 5.94 1.31 3.83
C GLY A 147 7.19 1.50 2.96
N LEU A 148 7.03 1.84 1.68
CA LEU A 148 8.15 2.14 0.80
C LEU A 148 8.83 3.46 1.21
N SER A 149 10.14 3.54 1.00
CA SER A 149 10.83 4.84 1.06
C SER A 149 10.32 5.76 -0.06
N ILE A 150 10.53 7.05 0.06
CA ILE A 150 10.11 8.01 -0.97
C ILE A 150 10.79 7.72 -2.31
N GLU A 151 12.08 7.34 -2.28
CA GLU A 151 12.81 6.92 -3.47
C GLU A 151 12.19 5.69 -4.12
N GLN A 152 11.94 4.64 -3.34
CA GLN A 152 11.32 3.40 -3.83
C GLN A 152 9.92 3.65 -4.39
N ALA A 153 9.12 4.50 -3.74
CA ALA A 153 7.81 4.90 -4.23
C ALA A 153 7.94 5.64 -5.58
N GLY A 154 8.91 6.57 -5.69
CA GLY A 154 9.19 7.27 -6.94
C GLY A 154 9.58 6.33 -8.07
N GLU A 155 10.54 5.43 -7.83
CA GLU A 155 10.97 4.41 -8.79
C GLU A 155 9.81 3.53 -9.25
N THR A 156 8.94 3.12 -8.33
CA THR A 156 7.78 2.28 -8.61
C THR A 156 6.82 2.91 -9.63
N ILE A 157 6.68 4.24 -9.60
CA ILE A 157 5.77 4.97 -10.50
C ILE A 157 6.50 5.77 -11.59
N GLY A 158 7.80 5.53 -11.77
CA GLY A 158 8.60 6.13 -12.84
C GLY A 158 8.97 7.61 -12.62
N LEU A 159 8.99 8.07 -11.38
CA LEU A 159 9.40 9.44 -11.05
C LEU A 159 10.87 9.52 -10.64
N SER A 160 11.51 10.66 -10.96
CA SER A 160 12.83 10.95 -10.42
C SER A 160 12.79 11.14 -8.90
N ARG A 161 13.92 10.91 -8.23
CA ARG A 161 14.07 11.15 -6.79
C ARG A 161 13.60 12.55 -6.38
N ALA A 162 14.02 13.59 -7.11
CA ALA A 162 13.61 14.96 -6.81
C ALA A 162 12.09 15.16 -6.93
N SER A 163 11.47 14.59 -7.95
CA SER A 163 10.03 14.64 -8.14
C SER A 163 9.30 13.88 -7.05
N ALA A 164 9.78 12.71 -6.66
CA ALA A 164 9.20 11.91 -5.58
C ALA A 164 9.18 12.69 -4.25
N TYR A 165 10.29 13.29 -3.86
CA TYR A 165 10.35 14.12 -2.64
C TYR A 165 9.48 15.37 -2.71
N ARG A 166 9.38 16.02 -3.85
CA ARG A 166 8.49 17.17 -4.04
C ARG A 166 7.03 16.77 -3.89
N ASN A 167 6.63 15.68 -4.54
CA ASN A 167 5.27 15.14 -4.43
C ASN A 167 4.93 14.70 -3.01
N TRP A 168 5.86 14.07 -2.31
CA TRP A 168 5.67 13.71 -0.90
C TRP A 168 5.51 14.93 -0.01
N LYS A 169 6.35 15.94 -0.17
CA LYS A 169 6.26 17.18 0.61
C LYS A 169 4.90 17.85 0.44
N TYR A 170 4.39 17.90 -0.79
CA TYR A 170 3.07 18.42 -1.10
C TYR A 170 1.97 17.56 -0.48
N ALA A 171 1.97 16.27 -0.74
CA ALA A 171 0.97 15.34 -0.22
C ALA A 171 0.88 15.37 1.30
N ARG A 172 2.04 15.36 1.99
CA ARG A 172 2.12 15.43 3.45
C ARG A 172 1.48 16.72 4.01
N ALA A 173 1.81 17.87 3.43
CA ALA A 173 1.25 19.15 3.85
C ALA A 173 -0.26 19.20 3.61
N TRP A 174 -0.72 18.71 2.47
CA TRP A 174 -2.12 18.63 2.11
C TRP A 174 -2.92 17.73 3.08
N LEU A 175 -2.43 16.51 3.29
CA LEU A 175 -3.05 15.55 4.21
C LEU A 175 -3.10 16.07 5.64
N ARG A 176 -2.02 16.68 6.12
CA ARG A 176 -1.96 17.28 7.46
C ARG A 176 -3.04 18.36 7.64
N THR A 177 -3.12 19.28 6.69
CA THR A 177 -4.13 20.35 6.72
C THR A 177 -5.56 19.79 6.68
N ALA A 178 -5.79 18.72 5.91
CA ALA A 178 -7.11 18.10 5.80
C ALA A 178 -7.51 17.33 7.08
N LEU A 179 -6.55 16.71 7.78
CA LEU A 179 -6.78 15.98 9.03
C LEU A 179 -7.01 16.92 10.24
N GLU A 180 -6.54 18.15 10.19
CA GLU A 180 -6.70 19.14 11.25
C GLU A 180 -8.06 19.87 11.20
N LYS A 181 -8.84 19.69 10.12
CA LYS A 181 -10.21 20.24 9.97
C LYS A 181 -11.25 19.35 10.62
#